data_57c65294baf51a1f191327d41fba99fc
#
_entry.id   57c65294baf51a1f191327d41fba99fc
#
_cell.length_a   1.000
_cell.length_b   1.000
_cell.length_c   1.000
_cell.angle_alpha   90.00
_cell.angle_beta   90.00
_cell.angle_gamma   90.00
#
_symmetry.space_group_name_H-M   'P 1'
#
loop_
_entity.id
_entity.type
_entity.pdbx_description
1 polymer ?
#
loop_
_entity_poly.entity_id
_entity_poly.type
_entity_poly.pdbx_seq_one_letter_code
_entity_poly.pdbx_strand_id
1 'polypeptide(L)'
;MKLQKIVSRLQELHPKEIDLSLDRIQSLCKKLGNPQDKIKAISIVGTNGKYSTIQAMFSILKEANFNCNIYTSPHIKSINERFVFNNEELNDEDLANLLEEVEEANNGEPITFFEILTAAYFLKASQYPDNINLIESGLFFRFDATNILKNNLASVVTSIGLDHLD
;
A
#
# COMPACT_ATOMS: atom_id res chain seq x y z
N MET A 1 -19.38 1.38 -9.22
CA MET A 1 -20.21 2.53 -8.80
C MET A 1 -20.11 2.85 -7.30
N LYS A 2 -20.17 1.87 -6.37
CA LYS A 2 -19.95 2.10 -4.93
C LYS A 2 -18.50 2.54 -4.67
N LEU A 3 -17.54 1.77 -5.19
CA LEU A 3 -16.11 2.05 -5.06
C LEU A 3 -15.72 3.45 -5.55
N GLN A 4 -16.17 3.86 -6.74
CA GLN A 4 -15.87 5.19 -7.28
C GLN A 4 -16.35 6.33 -6.38
N LYS A 5 -17.54 6.20 -5.76
CA LYS A 5 -18.05 7.20 -4.81
C LYS A 5 -17.19 7.30 -3.55
N ILE A 6 -16.74 6.15 -3.04
CA ILE A 6 -15.84 6.11 -1.87
C ILE A 6 -14.50 6.76 -2.23
N VAL A 7 -13.90 6.37 -3.34
CA VAL A 7 -12.61 6.93 -3.79
C VAL A 7 -12.70 8.46 -3.98
N SER A 8 -13.75 8.95 -4.66
CA SER A 8 -13.94 10.39 -4.83
C SER A 8 -14.08 11.11 -3.49
N ARG A 9 -14.89 10.57 -2.57
CA ARG A 9 -15.04 11.13 -1.22
C ARG A 9 -13.71 11.17 -0.46
N LEU A 10 -12.94 10.10 -0.48
CA LEU A 10 -11.64 10.03 0.18
C LEU A 10 -10.65 11.02 -0.41
N GLN A 11 -10.68 11.25 -1.72
CA GLN A 11 -9.83 12.24 -2.39
C GLN A 11 -10.20 13.69 -2.02
N GLU A 12 -11.47 13.95 -1.74
CA GLU A 12 -11.95 15.29 -1.32
C GLU A 12 -11.67 15.57 0.15
N LEU A 13 -11.86 14.57 1.01
CA LEU A 13 -11.71 14.71 2.47
C LEU A 13 -10.25 14.68 2.93
N HIS A 14 -9.39 14.04 2.17
CA HIS A 14 -8.00 13.81 2.53
C HIS A 14 -7.09 14.55 1.53
N PRO A 15 -6.56 15.72 1.91
CA PRO A 15 -5.77 16.56 1.03
C PRO A 15 -4.57 15.81 0.47
N LYS A 16 -4.17 16.21 -0.75
CA LYS A 16 -3.02 15.64 -1.47
C LYS A 16 -1.69 16.22 -1.00
N GLU A 17 -1.69 17.05 0.04
CA GLU A 17 -0.46 17.67 0.53
C GLU A 17 0.53 16.61 1.01
N ILE A 18 1.74 16.73 0.52
CA ILE A 18 2.87 15.93 0.98
C ILE A 18 3.26 16.47 2.36
N ASP A 19 2.94 15.71 3.39
CA ASP A 19 3.40 15.97 4.73
C ASP A 19 4.33 14.84 5.16
N LEU A 20 5.59 15.17 5.37
CA LEU A 20 6.67 14.24 5.68
C LEU A 20 6.58 13.78 7.15
N SER A 21 5.44 13.20 7.54
CA SER A 21 5.22 12.59 8.85
C SER A 21 4.66 11.17 8.70
N LEU A 22 5.06 10.29 9.60
CA LEU A 22 4.50 8.93 9.73
C LEU A 22 3.47 8.81 10.85
N ASP A 23 3.21 9.88 11.60
CA ASP A 23 2.38 9.82 12.81
C ASP A 23 0.94 9.46 12.50
N ARG A 24 0.38 9.99 11.40
CA ARG A 24 -1.01 9.75 10.99
C ARG A 24 -1.22 8.28 10.61
N ILE A 25 -0.39 7.75 9.72
CA ILE A 25 -0.49 6.34 9.30
C ILE A 25 -0.24 5.39 10.47
N GLN A 26 0.69 5.70 11.37
CA GLN A 26 0.95 4.92 12.56
C GLN A 26 -0.24 4.95 13.53
N SER A 27 -0.88 6.11 13.72
CA SER A 27 -2.08 6.26 14.54
C SER A 27 -3.22 5.42 13.98
N LEU A 28 -3.48 5.51 12.67
CA LEU A 28 -4.53 4.72 12.02
C LEU A 28 -4.23 3.22 12.11
N CYS A 29 -3.01 2.78 11.80
CA CYS A 29 -2.63 1.38 11.91
C CYS A 29 -2.75 0.86 13.36
N LYS A 30 -2.47 1.69 14.37
CA LYS A 30 -2.70 1.31 15.77
C LYS A 30 -4.18 1.07 16.06
N LYS A 31 -5.09 1.89 15.55
CA LYS A 31 -6.54 1.68 15.68
C LYS A 31 -7.00 0.39 15.02
N LEU A 32 -6.36 0.02 13.90
CA LEU A 32 -6.59 -1.22 13.16
C LEU A 32 -5.89 -2.46 13.76
N GLY A 33 -5.24 -2.35 14.92
CA GLY A 33 -4.56 -3.46 15.61
C GLY A 33 -3.18 -3.79 15.06
N ASN A 34 -2.47 -2.79 14.52
CA ASN A 34 -1.12 -2.86 13.96
C ASN A 34 -0.96 -3.96 12.89
N PRO A 35 -1.76 -3.95 11.82
CA PRO A 35 -1.74 -5.00 10.80
C PRO A 35 -0.38 -5.12 10.10
N GLN A 36 0.38 -4.02 9.96
CA GLN A 36 1.71 -3.99 9.37
C GLN A 36 2.74 -4.83 10.14
N ASP A 37 2.52 -5.09 11.42
CA ASP A 37 3.42 -5.91 12.25
C ASP A 37 3.22 -7.42 12.01
N LYS A 38 2.17 -7.81 11.30
CA LYS A 38 1.76 -9.21 11.07
C LYS A 38 2.17 -9.74 9.70
N ILE A 39 2.76 -8.93 8.85
CA ILE A 39 3.09 -9.28 7.46
C ILE A 39 4.60 -9.42 7.24
N LYS A 40 4.97 -10.26 6.28
CA LYS A 40 6.35 -10.43 5.79
C LYS A 40 6.48 -9.62 4.50
N ALA A 41 7.29 -8.58 4.48
CA ALA A 41 7.35 -7.66 3.37
C ALA A 41 8.75 -7.54 2.76
N ILE A 42 8.77 -7.29 1.47
CA ILE A 42 9.92 -6.80 0.71
C ILE A 42 9.55 -5.42 0.19
N SER A 43 10.27 -4.40 0.62
CA SER A 43 10.06 -3.02 0.18
C SER A 43 10.87 -2.71 -1.06
N ILE A 44 10.24 -2.15 -2.07
CA ILE A 44 10.88 -1.77 -3.33
C ILE A 44 10.87 -0.24 -3.47
N VAL A 45 12.05 0.36 -3.53
CA VAL A 45 12.24 1.81 -3.57
C VAL A 45 13.08 2.22 -4.78
N GLY A 46 12.94 3.46 -5.22
CA GLY A 46 13.72 4.04 -6.33
C GLY A 46 12.88 4.96 -7.19
N THR A 47 13.53 5.63 -8.13
CA THR A 47 12.85 6.53 -9.08
C THR A 47 12.17 5.74 -10.19
N ASN A 48 12.90 4.85 -10.85
CA ASN A 48 12.41 4.05 -11.97
C ASN A 48 12.62 2.55 -11.73
N GLY A 49 11.78 1.72 -12.37
CA GLY A 49 11.94 0.28 -12.37
C GLY A 49 11.30 -0.45 -11.18
N LYS A 50 10.68 0.25 -10.23
CA LYS A 50 10.00 -0.38 -9.08
C LYS A 50 8.95 -1.40 -9.51
N TYR A 51 7.99 -0.99 -10.34
CA TYR A 51 6.92 -1.85 -10.84
C TYR A 51 7.48 -3.06 -11.62
N SER A 52 8.43 -2.84 -12.53
CA SER A 52 9.05 -3.93 -13.30
C SER A 52 9.78 -4.94 -12.40
N THR A 53 10.44 -4.45 -11.36
CA THR A 53 11.10 -5.30 -10.35
C THR A 53 10.07 -6.13 -9.58
N ILE A 54 8.97 -5.51 -9.14
CA ILE A 54 7.87 -6.22 -8.45
C ILE A 54 7.30 -7.33 -9.35
N GLN A 55 7.02 -7.04 -10.62
CA GLN A 55 6.46 -8.03 -11.53
C GLN A 55 7.42 -9.20 -11.80
N ALA A 56 8.71 -8.93 -11.93
CA ALA A 56 9.73 -9.97 -12.07
C ALA A 56 9.81 -10.84 -10.80
N MET A 57 9.85 -10.23 -9.61
CA MET A 57 9.86 -10.94 -8.34
C MET A 57 8.59 -11.77 -8.15
N PHE A 58 7.42 -11.20 -8.45
CA PHE A 58 6.14 -11.89 -8.38
C PHE A 58 6.12 -13.15 -9.26
N SER A 59 6.59 -13.02 -10.51
CA SER A 59 6.65 -14.14 -11.44
C SER A 59 7.55 -15.27 -10.93
N ILE A 60 8.72 -14.93 -10.37
CA ILE A 60 9.66 -15.90 -9.81
C ILE A 60 9.07 -16.58 -8.55
N LEU A 61 8.50 -15.80 -7.65
CA LEU A 61 7.92 -16.33 -6.42
C LEU A 61 6.72 -17.22 -6.70
N LYS A 62 5.85 -16.82 -7.64
CA LYS A 62 4.68 -17.60 -8.06
C LYS A 62 5.11 -18.95 -8.67
N GLU A 63 6.12 -18.96 -9.53
CA GLU A 63 6.67 -20.20 -10.10
C GLU A 63 7.29 -21.09 -9.04
N ALA A 64 7.83 -20.50 -7.99
CA ALA A 64 8.34 -21.23 -6.81
C ALA A 64 7.23 -21.63 -5.81
N ASN A 65 5.95 -21.51 -6.17
CA ASN A 65 4.77 -21.83 -5.38
C ASN A 65 4.61 -20.99 -4.09
N PHE A 66 5.12 -19.76 -4.06
CA PHE A 66 4.79 -18.81 -3.02
C PHE A 66 3.54 -18.01 -3.37
N ASN A 67 2.68 -17.80 -2.39
CA ASN A 67 1.60 -16.84 -2.49
C ASN A 67 2.12 -15.45 -2.14
N CYS A 68 1.73 -14.47 -2.97
CA CYS A 68 2.15 -13.10 -2.81
C CYS A 68 0.97 -12.15 -2.66
N ASN A 69 1.21 -11.08 -1.92
CA ASN A 69 0.40 -9.87 -1.94
C ASN A 69 1.25 -8.76 -2.56
N ILE A 70 0.62 -7.86 -3.32
CA ILE A 70 1.33 -6.78 -4.01
C ILE A 70 0.63 -5.46 -3.73
N TYR A 71 1.43 -4.44 -3.42
CA TYR A 71 0.98 -3.06 -3.32
C TYR A 71 1.81 -2.17 -4.23
N THR A 72 1.16 -1.52 -5.20
CA THR A 72 1.80 -0.64 -6.19
C THR A 72 1.15 0.73 -6.28
N SER A 73 1.87 1.72 -6.78
CA SER A 73 1.38 3.08 -7.01
C SER A 73 2.19 3.82 -8.07
N PRO A 74 1.54 4.68 -8.89
CA PRO A 74 0.09 4.86 -9.02
C PRO A 74 -0.57 3.73 -9.81
N HIS A 75 -1.91 3.70 -9.89
CA HIS A 75 -2.64 2.88 -10.85
C HIS A 75 -2.76 3.58 -12.20
N ILE A 76 -2.97 2.82 -13.27
CA ILE A 76 -3.10 3.34 -14.63
C ILE A 76 -4.58 3.40 -15.06
N LYS A 77 -5.35 2.35 -14.82
CA LYS A 77 -6.75 2.22 -15.23
C LYS A 77 -7.71 2.19 -14.06
N SER A 78 -7.42 1.36 -13.07
CA SER A 78 -8.29 1.12 -11.92
C SER A 78 -7.48 1.10 -10.64
N ILE A 79 -8.05 1.66 -9.58
CA ILE A 79 -7.46 1.65 -8.24
C ILE A 79 -7.19 0.22 -7.73
N ASN A 80 -7.93 -0.77 -8.21
CA ASN A 80 -7.79 -2.19 -7.85
C ASN A 80 -6.40 -2.71 -8.20
N GLU A 81 -5.77 -2.21 -9.29
CA GLU A 81 -4.39 -2.57 -9.69
C GLU A 81 -3.38 -2.43 -8.55
N ARG A 82 -3.66 -1.55 -7.57
CA ARG A 82 -2.79 -1.34 -6.40
C ARG A 82 -2.85 -2.47 -5.40
N PHE A 83 -3.88 -3.32 -5.47
CA PHE A 83 -4.26 -4.27 -4.41
C PHE A 83 -4.35 -5.69 -4.94
N VAL A 84 -3.27 -6.43 -4.85
CA VAL A 84 -3.23 -7.86 -5.16
C VAL A 84 -3.06 -8.64 -3.86
N PHE A 85 -3.92 -9.62 -3.62
CA PHE A 85 -3.83 -10.50 -2.44
C PHE A 85 -3.95 -11.95 -2.87
N ASN A 86 -3.09 -12.78 -2.31
CA ASN A 86 -3.05 -14.20 -2.64
C ASN A 86 -2.97 -14.48 -4.16
N ASN A 87 -2.14 -13.69 -4.85
CA ASN A 87 -1.90 -13.70 -6.30
C ASN A 87 -3.06 -13.19 -7.18
N GLU A 88 -4.10 -12.60 -6.60
CA GLU A 88 -5.29 -12.10 -7.32
C GLU A 88 -5.58 -10.65 -6.99
N GLU A 89 -6.00 -9.88 -7.99
CA GLU A 89 -6.43 -8.49 -7.83
C GLU A 89 -7.75 -8.44 -7.04
N LEU A 90 -7.84 -7.50 -6.09
CA LEU A 90 -9.04 -7.32 -5.28
C LEU A 90 -10.18 -6.73 -6.12
N ASN A 91 -11.36 -7.33 -6.06
CA ASN A 91 -12.53 -6.85 -6.79
C ASN A 91 -13.11 -5.55 -6.18
N ASP A 92 -14.01 -4.90 -6.94
CA ASP A 92 -14.60 -3.61 -6.56
C ASP A 92 -15.37 -3.64 -5.25
N GLU A 93 -16.10 -4.71 -4.97
CA GLU A 93 -16.93 -4.84 -3.77
C GLU A 93 -16.07 -4.99 -2.53
N ASP A 94 -15.09 -5.89 -2.58
CA ASP A 94 -14.17 -6.15 -1.47
C ASP A 94 -13.29 -4.92 -1.19
N LEU A 95 -12.80 -4.24 -2.23
CA LEU A 95 -12.03 -3.01 -2.07
C LEU A 95 -12.89 -1.89 -1.47
N ALA A 96 -14.13 -1.74 -1.92
CA ALA A 96 -15.05 -0.76 -1.36
C ALA A 96 -15.30 -0.99 0.13
N ASN A 97 -15.58 -2.23 0.52
CA ASN A 97 -15.81 -2.59 1.92
C ASN A 97 -14.56 -2.38 2.78
N LEU A 98 -13.39 -2.75 2.26
CA LEU A 98 -12.10 -2.53 2.94
C LEU A 98 -11.82 -1.04 3.18
N LEU A 99 -12.05 -0.19 2.18
CA LEU A 99 -11.84 1.26 2.31
C LEU A 99 -12.83 1.90 3.29
N GLU A 100 -14.10 1.45 3.31
CA GLU A 100 -15.08 1.91 4.31
C GLU A 100 -14.67 1.54 5.73
N GLU A 101 -14.21 0.30 5.95
CA GLU A 101 -13.71 -0.15 7.27
C GLU A 101 -12.56 0.73 7.77
N VAL A 102 -11.60 1.04 6.91
CA VAL A 102 -10.45 1.86 7.27
C VAL A 102 -10.84 3.33 7.50
N GLU A 103 -11.75 3.87 6.68
CA GLU A 103 -12.29 5.22 6.85
C GLU A 103 -13.04 5.36 8.18
N GLU A 104 -13.85 4.37 8.54
CA GLU A 104 -14.55 4.32 9.82
C GLU A 104 -13.57 4.29 11.00
N ALA A 105 -12.52 3.48 10.92
CA ALA A 105 -11.46 3.43 11.95
C ALA A 105 -10.70 4.76 12.05
N ASN A 106 -10.51 5.48 10.94
CA ASN A 106 -9.89 6.80 10.94
C ASN A 106 -10.74 7.84 11.66
N ASN A 107 -12.07 7.69 11.64
CA ASN A 107 -13.03 8.54 12.36
C ASN A 107 -12.86 10.04 12.06
N GLY A 108 -12.63 10.40 10.79
CA GLY A 108 -12.53 11.79 10.34
C GLY A 108 -11.25 12.53 10.76
N GLU A 109 -10.25 11.84 11.31
CA GLU A 109 -8.96 12.46 11.61
C GLU A 109 -8.24 12.86 10.32
N PRO A 110 -7.43 13.93 10.35
CA PRO A 110 -6.63 14.35 9.19
C PRO A 110 -5.71 13.23 8.74
N ILE A 111 -5.80 12.86 7.45
CA ILE A 111 -4.97 11.81 6.84
C ILE A 111 -4.93 12.04 5.33
N THR A 112 -3.90 11.54 4.64
CA THR A 112 -3.84 11.63 3.19
C THR A 112 -4.53 10.43 2.53
N PHE A 113 -4.94 10.61 1.27
CA PHE A 113 -5.51 9.52 0.48
C PHE A 113 -4.57 8.32 0.36
N PHE A 114 -3.27 8.57 0.17
CA PHE A 114 -2.27 7.50 0.09
C PHE A 114 -2.12 6.74 1.41
N GLU A 115 -2.17 7.42 2.54
CA GLU A 115 -2.11 6.78 3.86
C GLU A 115 -3.33 5.88 4.12
N ILE A 116 -4.54 6.31 3.73
CA ILE A 116 -5.74 5.47 3.80
C ILE A 116 -5.58 4.19 2.96
N LEU A 117 -5.11 4.32 1.71
CA LEU A 117 -4.88 3.17 0.85
C LEU A 117 -3.82 2.24 1.43
N THR A 118 -2.76 2.78 1.99
CA THR A 118 -1.67 2.00 2.60
C THR A 118 -2.15 1.25 3.84
N ALA A 119 -2.93 1.89 4.71
CA ALA A 119 -3.54 1.24 5.87
C ALA A 119 -4.50 0.11 5.45
N ALA A 120 -5.31 0.35 4.41
CA ALA A 120 -6.20 -0.65 3.83
C ALA A 120 -5.43 -1.87 3.30
N TYR A 121 -4.31 -1.62 2.59
CA TYR A 121 -3.45 -2.70 2.16
C TYR A 121 -2.93 -3.52 3.33
N PHE A 122 -2.37 -2.89 4.36
CA PHE A 122 -1.85 -3.60 5.53
C PHE A 122 -2.93 -4.40 6.25
N LEU A 123 -4.14 -3.82 6.41
CA LEU A 123 -5.25 -4.50 7.05
C LEU A 123 -5.62 -5.79 6.30
N LYS A 124 -5.78 -5.71 4.98
CA LYS A 124 -6.11 -6.88 4.16
C LYS A 124 -4.96 -7.89 4.10
N ALA A 125 -3.72 -7.43 3.92
CA ALA A 125 -2.54 -8.28 3.87
C ALA A 125 -2.33 -9.08 5.16
N SER A 126 -2.68 -8.50 6.32
CA SER A 126 -2.57 -9.19 7.62
C SER A 126 -3.45 -10.43 7.76
N GLN A 127 -4.43 -10.61 6.88
CA GLN A 127 -5.25 -11.81 6.80
C GLN A 127 -4.52 -12.98 6.12
N TYR A 128 -3.36 -12.72 5.51
CA TYR A 128 -2.50 -13.68 4.82
C TYR A 128 -1.08 -13.69 5.39
N PRO A 129 -0.88 -14.13 6.66
CA PRO A 129 0.39 -13.94 7.38
C PRO A 129 1.57 -14.71 6.77
N ASP A 130 1.29 -15.73 5.95
CA ASP A 130 2.31 -16.55 5.31
C ASP A 130 2.72 -16.04 3.93
N ASN A 131 1.92 -15.15 3.33
CA ASN A 131 2.21 -14.58 2.01
C ASN A 131 3.38 -13.60 2.08
N ILE A 132 4.13 -13.55 0.98
CA ILE A 132 5.19 -12.53 0.78
C ILE A 132 4.54 -11.27 0.22
N ASN A 133 4.76 -10.14 0.89
CA ASN A 133 4.24 -8.86 0.45
C ASN A 133 5.30 -8.10 -0.34
N LEU A 134 5.03 -7.79 -1.61
CA LEU A 134 5.87 -6.95 -2.47
C LEU A 134 5.29 -5.54 -2.45
N ILE A 135 5.98 -4.61 -1.81
CA ILE A 135 5.44 -3.27 -1.53
C ILE A 135 6.27 -2.21 -2.24
N GLU A 136 5.63 -1.49 -3.16
CA GLU A 136 6.20 -0.31 -3.80
C GLU A 136 6.11 0.89 -2.87
N SER A 137 7.25 1.52 -2.57
CA SER A 137 7.28 2.82 -1.90
C SER A 137 6.95 3.93 -2.90
N GLY A 138 6.08 4.85 -2.48
CA GLY A 138 5.62 5.93 -3.33
C GLY A 138 6.66 7.04 -3.47
N LEU A 139 6.91 7.77 -2.38
CA LEU A 139 7.71 8.99 -2.39
C LEU A 139 8.61 9.07 -1.16
N PHE A 140 9.89 9.45 -1.35
CA PHE A 140 10.83 9.71 -0.22
C PHE A 140 10.83 8.60 0.83
N PHE A 141 11.17 7.40 0.49
CA PHE A 141 11.13 6.17 1.30
C PHE A 141 11.10 6.39 2.83
N ARG A 142 11.95 7.28 3.37
CA ARG A 142 12.05 7.53 4.81
C ARG A 142 10.73 7.95 5.45
N PHE A 143 9.92 8.76 4.76
CA PHE A 143 8.63 9.28 5.22
C PHE A 143 7.44 8.76 4.41
N ASP A 144 7.68 7.76 3.58
CA ASP A 144 6.62 7.11 2.85
C ASP A 144 5.72 6.29 3.79
N ALA A 145 4.39 6.36 3.58
CA ALA A 145 3.44 5.65 4.42
C ALA A 145 3.69 4.13 4.48
N THR A 146 4.35 3.56 3.46
CA THR A 146 4.73 2.15 3.46
C THR A 146 5.89 1.84 4.41
N ASN A 147 6.64 2.84 4.86
CA ASN A 147 7.86 2.66 5.68
C ASN A 147 7.57 2.61 7.20
N ILE A 148 6.48 1.98 7.60
CA ILE A 148 6.17 1.71 9.01
C ILE A 148 6.32 0.24 9.39
N LEU A 149 6.89 -0.56 8.51
CA LEU A 149 7.11 -1.99 8.67
C LEU A 149 8.24 -2.25 9.67
N LYS A 150 8.00 -3.14 10.64
CA LYS A 150 9.03 -3.57 11.60
C LYS A 150 9.79 -4.81 11.13
N ASN A 151 9.13 -5.67 10.36
CA ASN A 151 9.66 -6.98 9.95
C ASN A 151 9.83 -7.04 8.43
N ASN A 152 10.69 -6.17 7.90
CA ASN A 152 11.02 -6.18 6.48
C ASN A 152 11.99 -7.32 6.18
N LEU A 153 11.63 -8.24 5.26
CA LEU A 153 12.50 -9.34 4.83
C LEU A 153 13.71 -8.83 4.04
N ALA A 154 13.46 -7.82 3.20
CA ALA A 154 14.48 -7.18 2.38
C ALA A 154 14.00 -5.80 1.93
N SER A 155 14.96 -4.95 1.56
CA SER A 155 14.71 -3.72 0.83
C SER A 155 15.47 -3.76 -0.49
N VAL A 156 14.76 -3.52 -1.59
CA VAL A 156 15.32 -3.51 -2.93
C VAL A 156 15.37 -2.06 -3.40
N VAL A 157 16.57 -1.61 -3.75
CA VAL A 157 16.77 -0.27 -4.33
C VAL A 157 16.93 -0.43 -5.83
N THR A 158 16.02 0.16 -6.60
CA THR A 158 16.12 0.23 -8.06
C THR A 158 16.94 1.44 -8.48
N SER A 159 16.81 1.91 -9.73
CA SER A 159 17.55 3.09 -10.16
C SER A 159 17.11 4.34 -9.39
N ILE A 160 18.09 5.14 -8.97
CA ILE A 160 17.87 6.43 -8.30
C ILE A 160 18.27 7.53 -9.28
N GLY A 161 17.38 8.47 -9.52
CA GLY A 161 17.58 9.63 -10.37
C GLY A 161 16.97 10.89 -9.72
N LEU A 162 17.09 12.02 -10.40
CA LEU A 162 16.40 13.24 -10.01
C LEU A 162 14.91 13.09 -10.35
N ASP A 163 14.07 13.31 -9.35
CA ASP A 163 12.61 13.23 -9.43
C ASP A 163 12.01 14.24 -8.45
N HIS A 164 10.79 14.70 -8.70
CA HIS A 164 10.08 15.66 -7.82
C HIS A 164 10.93 16.89 -7.49
N LEU A 165 11.35 17.61 -8.54
CA LEU A 165 12.21 18.80 -8.42
C LEU A 165 11.42 20.10 -8.13
N ASP A 166 10.12 20.02 -7.88
CA ASP A 166 9.21 21.14 -7.62
C ASP A 166 9.17 21.50 -6.13
#